data_d98e29f220eb70776683d86627de6d62
#
_entry.id   d98e29f220eb70776683d86627de6d62
#
_cell.length_a   1.000
_cell.length_b   1.000
_cell.length_c   1.000
_cell.angle_alpha   90.00
_cell.angle_beta   90.00
_cell.angle_gamma   90.00
#
_symmetry.space_group_name_H-M   'P 1'
#
loop_
_entity.id
_entity.type
_entity.pdbx_description
1 polymer ?
#
loop_
_entity_poly.entity_id
_entity_poly.type
_entity_poly.pdbx_seq_one_letter_code
_entity_poly.pdbx_strand_id
1 'polypeptide(L)'
;MAVFHVKKTSLGEDKTSLVFKGKIIAGPISKGMTMEIPITGETVIKMKVYDVVQFEKQKDEDKKVGLVVDFYNLPDDMEVIQDLNIADEDLNIVDE
;
A
#
# COMPACT_ATOMS: atom_id res chain seq x y z
N MET A 1 2.09 -13.14 -8.49
CA MET A 1 2.75 -12.05 -7.77
C MET A 1 2.47 -10.74 -8.48
N ALA A 2 2.20 -9.71 -7.73
CA ALA A 2 1.89 -8.40 -8.28
C ALA A 2 2.88 -7.38 -7.74
N VAL A 3 3.02 -6.26 -8.44
CA VAL A 3 3.90 -5.18 -8.02
C VAL A 3 3.12 -3.88 -8.06
N PHE A 4 3.18 -3.13 -6.99
CA PHE A 4 2.50 -1.85 -6.89
C PHE A 4 3.53 -0.75 -6.66
N HIS A 5 3.49 0.27 -7.49
CA HIS A 5 4.38 1.41 -7.33
C HIS A 5 3.70 2.43 -6.43
N VAL A 6 4.27 2.67 -5.26
CA VAL A 6 3.74 3.63 -4.31
C VAL A 6 4.30 4.99 -4.65
N LYS A 7 3.42 5.92 -4.98
CA LYS A 7 3.82 7.29 -5.22
C LYS A 7 3.82 8.07 -3.92
N LYS A 8 2.88 7.78 -3.04
CA LYS A 8 2.73 8.54 -1.82
C LYS A 8 1.95 7.71 -0.81
N THR A 9 2.28 7.88 0.46
CA THR A 9 1.56 7.24 1.55
C THR A 9 0.83 8.30 2.35
N SER A 10 -0.44 8.05 2.64
CA SER A 10 -1.27 8.99 3.39
C SER A 10 -1.96 8.30 4.53
N LEU A 11 -2.30 9.06 5.56
CA LEU A 11 -3.10 8.55 6.66
C LEU A 11 -4.56 8.47 6.23
N GLY A 12 -5.22 7.37 6.57
CA GLY A 12 -6.63 7.22 6.26
C GLY A 12 -7.50 8.08 7.15
N GLU A 13 -8.79 8.16 6.80
CA GLU A 13 -9.70 9.04 7.53
C GLU A 13 -9.93 8.56 8.94
N ASP A 14 -9.90 7.26 9.16
CA ASP A 14 -10.12 6.72 10.50
C ASP A 14 -8.86 6.80 11.36
N LYS A 15 -7.74 7.22 10.79
CA LYS A 15 -6.48 7.38 11.49
C LYS A 15 -5.93 6.08 12.03
N THR A 16 -6.47 4.96 11.61
CA THR A 16 -5.94 3.65 11.95
C THR A 16 -5.54 2.87 10.72
N SER A 17 -5.59 3.52 9.56
CA SER A 17 -5.18 2.87 8.32
C SER A 17 -4.28 3.80 7.53
N LEU A 18 -3.51 3.21 6.63
CA LEU A 18 -2.68 3.96 5.70
C LEU A 18 -3.14 3.67 4.30
N VAL A 19 -3.09 4.67 3.46
CA VAL A 19 -3.44 4.53 2.05
C VAL A 19 -2.18 4.74 1.24
N PHE A 20 -1.80 3.70 0.49
CA PHE A 20 -0.64 3.78 -0.39
C PHE A 20 -1.15 4.11 -1.78
N LYS A 21 -0.91 5.33 -2.22
CA LYS A 21 -1.41 5.81 -3.50
C LYS A 21 -0.36 5.62 -4.57
N GLY A 22 -0.79 5.14 -5.71
CA GLY A 22 0.14 4.91 -6.79
C GLY A 22 -0.53 4.17 -7.93
N LYS A 23 0.21 3.25 -8.55
CA LYS A 23 -0.36 2.51 -9.67
C LYS A 23 0.16 1.08 -9.66
N ILE A 24 -0.62 0.21 -10.28
CA ILE A 24 -0.27 -1.20 -10.39
C ILE A 24 0.69 -1.36 -11.55
N ILE A 25 1.87 -1.91 -11.26
CA ILE A 25 2.88 -2.14 -12.28
C ILE A 25 2.66 -3.49 -12.94
N ALA A 26 2.33 -4.50 -12.15
CA ALA A 26 2.19 -5.85 -12.67
C ALA A 26 1.16 -6.60 -11.87
N GLY A 27 0.40 -7.45 -12.54
CA GLY A 27 -0.56 -8.37 -11.94
C GLY A 27 -1.79 -7.67 -11.41
N PRO A 28 -2.85 -8.42 -11.16
CA PRO A 28 -4.00 -7.84 -10.49
C PRO A 28 -3.76 -7.80 -8.99
N ILE A 29 -4.30 -6.77 -8.35
CA ILE A 29 -4.23 -6.62 -6.90
C ILE A 29 -5.64 -6.49 -6.38
N SER A 30 -5.97 -7.30 -5.39
CA SER A 30 -7.29 -7.25 -4.79
C SER A 30 -7.16 -7.32 -3.28
N LYS A 31 -8.25 -6.98 -2.60
CA LYS A 31 -8.21 -7.01 -1.15
C LYS A 31 -8.03 -8.44 -0.69
N GLY A 32 -7.34 -8.61 0.43
CA GLY A 32 -7.00 -9.92 0.94
C GLY A 32 -5.62 -10.39 0.57
N MET A 33 -5.01 -9.77 -0.43
CA MET A 33 -3.63 -10.09 -0.76
C MET A 33 -2.70 -9.48 0.28
N THR A 34 -1.46 -9.89 0.27
CA THR A 34 -0.50 -9.45 1.27
C THR A 34 0.54 -8.53 0.64
N MET A 35 0.69 -7.36 1.23
CA MET A 35 1.68 -6.38 0.81
C MET A 35 2.94 -6.57 1.63
N GLU A 36 4.08 -6.62 0.96
CA GLU A 36 5.37 -6.76 1.61
C GLU A 36 6.04 -5.39 1.66
N ILE A 37 6.22 -4.89 2.86
CA ILE A 37 6.77 -3.55 3.07
C ILE A 37 8.17 -3.69 3.65
N PRO A 38 9.21 -3.36 2.89
CA PRO A 38 10.57 -3.50 3.42
C PRO A 38 10.87 -2.42 4.47
N ILE A 39 11.38 -2.87 5.60
CA ILE A 39 11.81 -1.97 6.66
C ILE A 39 13.29 -1.71 6.56
N THR A 40 14.06 -2.80 6.36
CA THR A 40 15.48 -2.70 6.16
C THR A 40 15.82 -3.60 4.99
N GLY A 41 17.09 -3.75 4.70
CA GLY A 41 17.50 -4.64 3.62
C GLY A 41 17.14 -6.10 3.84
N GLU A 42 16.85 -6.47 5.08
CA GLU A 42 16.58 -7.86 5.39
C GLU A 42 15.23 -8.09 6.04
N THR A 43 14.56 -7.05 6.48
CA THR A 43 13.32 -7.19 7.25
C THR A 43 12.16 -6.62 6.46
N VAL A 44 11.10 -7.41 6.39
CA VAL A 44 9.88 -7.04 5.66
C VAL A 44 8.69 -7.22 6.60
N ILE A 45 7.80 -6.24 6.61
CA ILE A 45 6.53 -6.36 7.31
C ILE A 45 5.48 -6.74 6.28
N LYS A 46 4.70 -7.78 6.59
CA LYS A 46 3.64 -8.23 5.70
C LYS A 46 2.30 -7.79 6.24
N MET A 47 1.56 -7.06 5.44
CA MET A 47 0.25 -6.54 5.83
C MET A 47 -0.78 -6.91 4.77
N LYS A 48 -1.98 -7.23 5.22
CA LYS A 48 -3.06 -7.54 4.30
C LYS A 48 -3.60 -6.26 3.68
N VAL A 49 -3.88 -6.34 2.40
CA VAL A 49 -4.56 -5.25 1.70
C VAL A 49 -6.03 -5.29 2.13
N TYR A 50 -6.45 -4.27 2.87
CA TYR A 50 -7.79 -4.21 3.39
C TYR A 50 -8.79 -3.84 2.31
N ASP A 51 -8.40 -2.94 1.43
CA ASP A 51 -9.28 -2.48 0.37
C ASP A 51 -8.46 -1.89 -0.76
N VAL A 52 -9.05 -1.86 -1.93
CA VAL A 52 -8.42 -1.26 -3.10
C VAL A 52 -9.37 -0.17 -3.60
N VAL A 53 -8.88 1.07 -3.62
CA VAL A 53 -9.69 2.20 -4.00
C VAL A 53 -9.15 2.75 -5.32
N GLN A 54 -10.04 3.00 -6.26
CA GLN A 54 -9.64 3.57 -7.52
C GLN A 54 -9.98 5.06 -7.52
N PHE A 55 -8.98 5.86 -7.85
CA PHE A 55 -9.19 7.30 -7.95
C PHE A 55 -9.49 7.62 -9.40
N GLU A 56 -10.67 8.16 -9.63
CA GLU A 56 -11.05 8.48 -10.98
C GLU A 56 -10.29 9.67 -11.49
N LYS A 57 -9.76 9.54 -12.68
CA LYS A 57 -9.10 10.62 -13.34
C LYS A 57 -9.74 10.83 -14.67
N GLN A 58 -10.00 12.03 -15.00
CA GLN A 58 -10.74 12.27 -16.16
C GLN A 58 -10.00 11.95 -17.39
N LYS A 59 -8.87 12.32 -17.61
CA LYS A 59 -8.23 12.15 -18.86
C LYS A 59 -6.97 11.42 -18.82
N ASP A 60 -6.60 11.00 -17.70
CA ASP A 60 -5.34 10.37 -17.57
C ASP A 60 -5.38 8.97 -17.96
N GLU A 61 -4.38 8.53 -18.63
CA GLU A 61 -4.19 7.16 -18.86
C GLU A 61 -3.70 6.47 -17.64
N ASP A 62 -3.17 7.21 -16.67
CA ASP A 62 -2.65 6.59 -15.46
C ASP A 62 -3.77 6.36 -14.51
N LYS A 63 -4.15 5.14 -14.31
CA LYS A 63 -5.18 4.81 -13.35
C LYS A 63 -4.54 4.78 -11.98
N LYS A 64 -4.87 5.75 -11.16
CA LYS A 64 -4.33 5.82 -9.82
C LYS A 64 -5.16 4.99 -8.89
N VAL A 65 -4.49 4.21 -8.07
CA VAL A 65 -5.13 3.27 -7.17
C VAL A 65 -4.57 3.50 -5.78
N GLY A 66 -5.42 3.35 -4.79
CA GLY A 66 -5.00 3.40 -3.40
C GLY A 66 -5.16 2.03 -2.77
N LEU A 67 -4.12 1.55 -2.12
CA LEU A 67 -4.22 0.32 -1.35
C LEU A 67 -4.33 0.70 0.11
N VAL A 68 -5.42 0.27 0.74
CA VAL A 68 -5.69 0.60 2.12
C VAL A 68 -5.23 -0.54 3.00
N VAL A 69 -4.43 -0.23 3.99
CA VAL A 69 -3.93 -1.21 4.94
C VAL A 69 -4.38 -0.79 6.32
N ASP A 70 -5.05 -1.70 7.04
CA ASP A 70 -5.64 -1.41 8.33
C ASP A 70 -4.68 -1.82 9.44
N PHE A 71 -4.32 -0.86 10.28
CA PHE A 71 -3.42 -1.08 11.39
C PHE A 71 -4.14 -0.95 12.73
N TYR A 72 -5.44 -1.23 12.75
CA TYR A 72 -6.24 -1.00 13.93
C TYR A 72 -5.64 -1.66 15.19
N ASN A 73 -5.14 -2.88 15.03
CA ASN A 73 -4.55 -3.60 16.14
C ASN A 73 -3.04 -3.54 16.18
N LEU A 74 -2.44 -2.70 15.34
CA LEU A 74 -0.99 -2.66 15.20
C LEU A 74 -0.51 -1.21 15.10
N PRO A 75 -0.79 -0.40 16.13
CA PRO A 75 -0.42 1.01 16.03
C PRO A 75 1.09 1.25 15.96
N ASP A 76 1.88 0.37 16.57
CA ASP A 76 3.32 0.53 16.52
C ASP A 76 3.85 0.29 15.11
N ASP A 77 3.28 -0.72 14.43
CA ASP A 77 3.70 -0.99 13.05
C ASP A 77 3.30 0.15 12.15
N MET A 78 2.14 0.74 12.37
CA MET A 78 1.71 1.88 11.57
C MET A 78 2.69 3.03 11.73
N GLU A 79 3.13 3.29 12.95
CA GLU A 79 4.04 4.37 13.19
C GLU A 79 5.38 4.14 12.50
N VAL A 80 5.88 2.92 12.55
CA VAL A 80 7.12 2.58 11.88
C VAL A 80 7.01 2.84 10.38
N ILE A 81 5.91 2.41 9.79
CA ILE A 81 5.73 2.56 8.36
C ILE A 81 5.54 4.02 7.97
N GLN A 82 4.84 4.79 8.81
CA GLN A 82 4.72 6.21 8.55
C GLN A 82 6.08 6.90 8.59
N ASP A 83 6.93 6.49 9.52
CA ASP A 83 8.25 7.09 9.66
C ASP A 83 9.13 6.78 8.47
N LEU A 84 8.90 5.65 7.82
CA LEU A 84 9.66 5.31 6.62
C LEU A 84 9.35 6.24 5.46
N ASN A 85 8.19 6.86 5.48
CA ASN A 85 7.79 7.83 4.45
C ASN A 85 7.94 7.22 3.06
N ILE A 86 7.26 6.10 2.84
CA ILE A 86 7.38 5.36 1.60
C ILE A 86 6.83 6.18 0.45
N ALA A 87 7.67 6.43 -0.55
CA ALA A 87 7.28 7.18 -1.72
C ALA A 87 8.19 6.78 -2.87
N ASP A 88 7.61 6.68 -4.06
CA ASP A 88 8.34 6.32 -5.27
C ASP A 88 9.08 4.99 -5.13
N GLU A 89 8.38 4.01 -4.55
CA GLU A 89 8.95 2.68 -4.36
C GLU A 89 8.00 1.62 -4.89
N ASP A 90 8.57 0.54 -5.37
CA ASP A 90 7.80 -0.60 -5.84
C ASP A 90 7.71 -1.61 -4.71
N LEU A 91 6.49 -2.06 -4.42
CA LEU A 91 6.25 -3.04 -3.37
C LEU A 91 5.66 -4.29 -3.99
N ASN A 92 6.08 -5.43 -3.46
CA ASN A 92 5.55 -6.72 -3.90
C ASN A 92 4.25 -7.01 -3.19
N ILE A 93 3.27 -7.48 -3.95
CA ILE A 93 1.97 -7.88 -3.41
C ILE A 93 1.81 -9.35 -3.76
N VAL A 94 1.65 -10.18 -2.76
CA VAL A 94 1.58 -11.61 -2.96
C VAL A 94 0.22 -12.13 -2.55
N ASP A 95 -0.14 -13.26 -3.14
CA ASP A 95 -1.43 -13.87 -2.89
C ASP A 95 -1.25 -14.93 -1.82
N GLU A 96 -1.41 -14.54 -0.57
CA GLU A 96 -1.26 -15.49 0.53
C GLU A 96 -2.50 -15.63 1.35
#